data_48f621a572e01603e5c2c1ee5bc1331f
#
_entry.id   48f621a572e01603e5c2c1ee5bc1331f
#
_cell.length_a   1.000
_cell.length_b   1.000
_cell.length_c   1.000
_cell.angle_alpha   90.00
_cell.angle_beta   90.00
_cell.angle_gamma   90.00
#
_symmetry.space_group_name_H-M   'P 1'
#
loop_
_entity.id
_entity.type
_entity.pdbx_description
1 polymer ?
#
loop_
_entity_poly.entity_id
_entity_poly.type
_entity_poly.pdbx_seq_one_letter_code
_entity_poly.pdbx_strand_id
1 'polypeptide(L)' 'MKDVKGTKLSIGKRVCIQQDIPTVDGMLYKNTICKIDSLEESKLRVQDRSGKLWWVGYNQVSASFL' A
#
# COMPACT_ATOMS: atom_id res chain seq x y z
N MET A 1 -12.57 -4.32 2.44
CA MET A 1 -11.31 -3.59 2.58
C MET A 1 -11.17 -2.62 1.44
N LYS A 2 -11.08 -1.36 1.76
CA LYS A 2 -11.12 -0.30 0.76
C LYS A 2 -9.98 0.69 0.97
N ASP A 3 -9.54 1.32 -0.13
CA ASP A 3 -8.53 2.36 -0.08
C ASP A 3 -9.12 3.69 0.41
N VAL A 4 -8.29 4.74 0.38
CA VAL A 4 -8.69 6.09 0.81
C VAL A 4 -9.87 6.65 -0.01
N LYS A 5 -10.05 6.17 -1.24
CA LYS A 5 -11.12 6.62 -2.15
C LYS A 5 -12.33 5.69 -2.13
N GLY A 6 -12.34 4.68 -1.28
CA GLY A 6 -13.42 3.71 -1.18
C GLY A 6 -13.40 2.60 -2.23
N THR A 7 -12.34 2.48 -3.01
CA THR A 7 -12.18 1.41 -3.98
C THR A 7 -11.80 0.11 -3.28
N LYS A 8 -12.49 -0.97 -3.61
CA LYS A 8 -12.21 -2.28 -3.02
C LYS A 8 -10.83 -2.78 -3.43
N LEU A 9 -10.08 -3.27 -2.46
CA LEU A 9 -8.73 -3.81 -2.65
C LEU A 9 -8.73 -5.33 -2.56
N SER A 10 -7.80 -5.96 -3.30
CA SER A 10 -7.60 -7.41 -3.24
C SER A 10 -6.12 -7.75 -3.44
N ILE A 11 -5.72 -8.91 -2.92
CA ILE A 11 -4.34 -9.41 -3.05
C ILE A 11 -3.97 -9.52 -4.52
N GLY A 12 -2.76 -9.08 -4.87
CA GLY A 12 -2.26 -9.08 -6.23
C GLY A 12 -2.51 -7.79 -6.99
N LYS A 13 -3.40 -6.93 -6.50
CA LYS A 13 -3.65 -5.62 -7.10
C LYS A 13 -2.57 -4.63 -6.70
N ARG A 14 -2.43 -3.55 -7.48
CA ARG A 14 -1.46 -2.50 -7.21
C ARG A 14 -2.13 -1.32 -6.52
N VAL A 15 -1.35 -0.67 -5.67
CA VAL A 15 -1.78 0.55 -4.99
C VAL A 15 -0.70 1.61 -5.12
N CYS A 16 -1.13 2.87 -5.06
CA CYS A 16 -0.25 4.03 -5.04
C CYS A 16 -0.21 4.58 -3.62
N ILE A 17 0.98 4.81 -3.10
CA ILE A 17 1.17 5.38 -1.76
C ILE A 17 0.81 6.86 -1.81
N GLN A 18 -0.07 7.31 -0.91
CA GLN A 18 -0.64 8.65 -0.94
C GLN A 18 0.13 9.67 -0.11
N GLN A 19 1.04 9.22 0.74
CA GLN A 19 1.84 10.10 1.60
C GLN A 19 3.16 9.42 1.95
N ASP A 20 4.15 10.19 2.39
CA ASP A 20 5.40 9.62 2.87
C ASP A 20 5.14 8.92 4.20
N ILE A 21 5.57 7.66 4.30
CA ILE A 21 5.34 6.82 5.48
C ILE A 21 6.68 6.47 6.11
N PRO A 22 7.04 7.08 7.24
CA PRO A 22 8.27 6.70 7.95
C PRO A 22 8.08 5.38 8.69
N THR A 23 9.06 4.50 8.60
CA THR A 23 9.07 3.23 9.32
C THR A 23 10.44 3.00 9.94
N VAL A 24 10.53 1.97 10.81
CA VAL A 24 11.82 1.58 11.40
C VAL A 24 12.80 1.06 10.33
N ASP A 25 12.30 0.62 9.20
CA ASP A 25 13.11 0.08 8.09
C ASP A 25 13.41 1.13 7.01
N GLY A 26 12.98 2.36 7.21
CA GLY A 26 13.16 3.43 6.24
C GLY A 26 11.88 4.16 5.91
N MET A 27 11.88 4.87 4.80
CA MET A 27 10.76 5.70 4.34
C MET A 27 10.12 5.10 3.10
N LEU A 28 8.80 4.92 3.13
CA LEU A 28 8.03 4.59 1.94
C LEU A 28 7.45 5.89 1.38
N TYR A 29 7.90 6.27 0.21
CA TYR A 29 7.60 7.60 -0.35
C TYR A 29 6.26 7.65 -1.07
N LYS A 30 5.64 8.83 -1.02
CA LYS A 30 4.45 9.16 -1.78
C LYS A 30 4.65 8.86 -3.27
N ASN A 31 3.59 8.39 -3.92
CA ASN A 31 3.56 8.02 -5.35
C ASN A 31 4.31 6.74 -5.70
N THR A 32 4.78 5.99 -4.70
CA THR A 32 5.35 4.66 -4.94
C THR A 32 4.23 3.68 -5.28
N ILE A 33 4.41 2.91 -6.34
CA ILE A 33 3.46 1.87 -6.73
C ILE A 33 3.91 0.56 -6.10
N CYS A 34 3.01 -0.05 -5.33
CA CYS A 34 3.28 -1.31 -4.65
C CYS A 34 2.20 -2.33 -5.00
N LYS A 35 2.55 -3.60 -4.86
CA LYS A 35 1.62 -4.70 -5.04
C LYS A 35 1.12 -5.17 -3.69
N ILE A 36 -0.18 -5.43 -3.57
CA ILE A 36 -0.77 -5.92 -2.32
C ILE A 36 -0.35 -7.37 -2.11
N ASP A 37 0.31 -7.62 -0.97
CA ASP A 37 0.76 -8.95 -0.58
C ASP A 37 -0.22 -9.59 0.42
N SER A 38 -0.77 -8.80 1.33
CA SER A 38 -1.69 -9.31 2.35
C SER A 38 -2.66 -8.21 2.77
N LEU A 39 -3.88 -8.61 3.13
CA LEU A 39 -4.92 -7.70 3.63
C LEU A 39 -5.32 -8.15 5.02
N GLU A 40 -5.30 -7.21 5.98
CA GLU A 40 -5.80 -7.43 7.34
C GLU A 40 -6.90 -6.43 7.64
N GLU A 41 -7.55 -6.57 8.80
CA GLU A 41 -8.71 -5.76 9.15
C GLU A 41 -8.38 -4.27 9.21
N SER A 42 -7.26 -3.89 9.82
CA SER A 42 -6.89 -2.49 10.03
C SER A 42 -5.69 -2.02 9.21
N LYS A 43 -5.00 -2.90 8.53
CA LYS A 43 -3.80 -2.58 7.77
C LYS A 43 -3.61 -3.57 6.63
N LEU A 44 -2.70 -3.24 5.71
CA LEU A 44 -2.34 -4.14 4.63
C LEU A 44 -0.83 -4.18 4.47
N ARG A 45 -0.34 -5.29 3.93
CA ARG A 45 1.08 -5.44 3.59
C ARG A 45 1.24 -5.31 2.10
N VAL A 46 2.16 -4.44 1.68
CA VAL A 46 2.46 -4.21 0.28
C VAL A 46 3.93 -4.47 -0.01
N GLN A 47 4.23 -4.83 -1.26
CA GLN A 47 5.58 -5.10 -1.72
C GLN A 47 5.97 -4.06 -2.76
N ASP A 48 7.12 -3.41 -2.56
CA ASP A 48 7.64 -2.45 -3.52
C ASP A 48 8.41 -3.15 -4.66
N ARG A 49 8.97 -2.36 -5.58
CA ARG A 49 9.69 -2.90 -6.74
C ARG A 49 10.95 -3.68 -6.36
N SER A 50 11.55 -3.36 -5.21
CA SER A 50 12.77 -4.06 -4.76
C SER A 50 12.45 -5.37 -4.05
N GLY A 51 11.17 -5.68 -3.85
CA GLY A 51 10.73 -6.86 -3.13
C GLY A 51 10.57 -6.66 -1.64
N LYS A 52 10.78 -5.43 -1.14
CA LYS A 52 10.65 -5.13 0.28
C LYS A 52 9.17 -5.03 0.67
N LEU A 53 8.82 -5.59 1.82
CA LEU A 53 7.45 -5.59 2.33
C LEU A 53 7.27 -4.44 3.32
N TRP A 54 6.09 -3.81 3.25
CA TRP A 54 5.74 -2.67 4.08
C TRP A 54 4.34 -2.83 4.63
N TRP A 55 4.14 -2.51 5.92
CA TRP A 55 2.82 -2.43 6.52
C TRP A 55 2.31 -1.00 6.42
N VAL A 56 1.11 -0.82 5.85
CA VAL A 56 0.51 0.52 5.67
C VAL A 56 -0.96 0.48 6.02
N GLY A 57 -1.53 1.65 6.31
CA GLY A 57 -2.95 1.78 6.58
C GLY A 57 -3.75 1.93 5.30
N TYR A 58 -5.04 1.57 5.34
CA TYR A 58 -5.92 1.72 4.18
C TYR A 58 -6.10 3.18 3.76
N ASN A 59 -5.97 4.12 4.70
CA ASN A 59 -6.06 5.55 4.41
C ASN A 59 -4.77 6.14 3.81
N GLN A 60 -3.73 5.33 3.64
CA GLN A 60 -2.45 5.78 3.11
C GLN A 60 -2.21 5.32 1.66
N VAL A 61 -3.17 4.61 1.09
CA VAL A 61 -3.03 4.04 -0.26
C VAL A 61 -4.26 4.35 -1.10
N SER A 62 -4.09 4.34 -2.43
CA SER A 62 -5.22 4.32 -3.35
C SER A 62 -4.98 3.26 -4.42
N ALA A 63 -6.07 2.69 -4.94
CA ALA A 63 -5.97 1.69 -6.00
C ALA A 63 -5.25 2.28 -7.21
N SER A 64 -4.36 1.50 -7.81
CA SER A 64 -3.64 1.88 -9.02
C SER A 64 -4.04 0.96 -10.16
N PHE A 65 -4.29 1.55 -11.32
CA PHE A 65 -4.63 0.82 -12.55
C PHE A 65 -3.47 0.76 -13.54
N LEU A 66 -2.29 1.13 -13.08
CA LEU A 66 -1.07 1.08 -13.90
C LEU A 66 -0.45 -0.32 -13.96
#